data_553e38b37395ff0c23701033eb1b671f
#
_entry.id   553e38b37395ff0c23701033eb1b671f
#
_cell.length_a   1.000
_cell.length_b   1.000
_cell.length_c   1.000
_cell.angle_alpha   90.00
_cell.angle_beta   90.00
_cell.angle_gamma   90.00
#
_symmetry.space_group_name_H-M   'P 1'
#
loop_
_entity.id
_entity.type
_entity.pdbx_description
1 polymer ?
#
loop_
_entity_poly.entity_id
_entity_poly.type
_entity_poly.pdbx_seq_one_letter_code
_entity_poly.pdbx_strand_id
1 'polypeptide(L)'
;VKILYQGVDIYPDISVHRCYHDMXXXXELLLKLNDTRQLWDTWNPKKGDTIAIEDGAAKTGKMFVESVVPESGIVTLRAYSMPQSVKDKRSKAWEKVKFLQLAQEIAGRHGLTLQTFGITDQTYDYVEQNNLPDFAFFQQRCTLEGAAFLVYDGKLVVYDEAYMESQTPSDTITITPASDFQYRDEGANAYGSAEVVNGGLTGTFSAPAGGDKVLHKVIPIRMSDQSEADRFARGLLRDANKAATVGTLWTGSLLRNYAAGSVVTLATEGVKSWDGAAFISRIRHDYVKTRSKLYLRRPLEGY
;
A
#
# COMPACT_ATOMS: atom_id res chain seq x y z
N VAL A 1 -18.58 -13.36 -9.92
CA VAL A 1 -18.45 -12.28 -8.95
C VAL A 1 -19.50 -12.46 -7.87
N LYS A 2 -19.14 -12.28 -6.59
CA LYS A 2 -20.07 -12.13 -5.47
C LYS A 2 -19.79 -10.78 -4.84
N ILE A 3 -20.85 -10.11 -4.38
CA ILE A 3 -20.75 -8.88 -3.58
C ILE A 3 -21.44 -9.17 -2.26
N LEU A 4 -20.64 -9.35 -1.22
CA LEU A 4 -21.14 -9.72 0.11
C LEU A 4 -21.34 -8.45 0.93
N TYR A 5 -22.57 -8.08 1.19
CA TYR A 5 -22.91 -6.95 2.06
C TYR A 5 -23.47 -7.52 3.38
N GLN A 6 -22.81 -7.19 4.50
CA GLN A 6 -23.12 -7.76 5.80
C GLN A 6 -23.22 -9.28 5.75
N GLY A 7 -22.36 -9.91 4.89
CA GLY A 7 -22.31 -11.36 4.71
C GLY A 7 -23.32 -11.94 3.73
N VAL A 8 -24.23 -11.15 3.20
CA VAL A 8 -25.24 -11.60 2.24
C VAL A 8 -24.81 -11.24 0.82
N ASP A 9 -24.84 -12.19 -0.11
CA ASP A 9 -24.51 -11.92 -1.51
C ASP A 9 -25.66 -11.16 -2.16
N ILE A 10 -25.41 -9.87 -2.42
CA ILE A 10 -26.39 -8.98 -3.05
C ILE A 10 -26.22 -8.90 -4.58
N TYR A 11 -25.18 -9.52 -5.14
CA TYR A 11 -24.87 -9.40 -6.57
C TYR A 11 -26.05 -9.77 -7.48
N PRO A 12 -26.83 -10.84 -7.18
CA PRO A 12 -27.97 -11.17 -8.06
C PRO A 12 -29.10 -10.12 -8.07
N ASP A 13 -29.16 -9.27 -7.05
CA ASP A 13 -30.28 -8.34 -6.87
C ASP A 13 -29.93 -6.90 -7.27
N ILE A 14 -28.70 -6.64 -7.71
CA ILE A 14 -28.22 -5.29 -8.02
C ILE A 14 -27.72 -5.19 -9.47
N SER A 15 -27.69 -3.97 -9.98
CA SER A 15 -27.10 -3.66 -11.27
C SER A 15 -25.84 -2.84 -11.06
N VAL A 16 -24.68 -3.43 -11.32
CA VAL A 16 -23.40 -2.80 -11.05
C VAL A 16 -22.97 -1.94 -12.23
N HIS A 17 -22.83 -0.65 -12.00
CA HIS A 17 -22.33 0.30 -12.99
C HIS A 17 -20.80 0.36 -12.99
N ARG A 18 -20.18 0.30 -11.79
CA ARG A 18 -18.71 0.34 -11.64
C ARG A 18 -18.30 -0.39 -10.37
N CYS A 19 -17.25 -1.17 -10.46
CA CYS A 19 -16.72 -1.87 -9.28
C CYS A 19 -15.19 -1.91 -9.38
N TYR A 20 -14.52 -1.05 -8.60
CA TYR A 20 -13.06 -0.96 -8.54
C TYR A 20 -12.58 -1.38 -7.17
N HIS A 21 -11.62 -2.29 -7.13
CA HIS A 21 -10.89 -2.64 -5.91
C HIS A 21 -9.42 -2.26 -6.12
N ASP A 22 -8.94 -1.32 -5.30
CA ASP A 22 -7.55 -0.87 -5.28
C ASP A 22 -6.82 -1.52 -4.10
N MET A 23 -5.80 -2.25 -4.41
CA MET A 23 -4.86 -2.75 -3.39
C MET A 23 -3.64 -1.86 -3.35
N UNK A 24 -3.62 -1.07 -2.41
CA UNK A 24 -2.54 -0.16 -2.08
C UNK A 24 -2.33 -0.21 -0.58
N UNK A 25 -1.80 0.65 0.00
CA UNK A 25 -1.75 0.83 1.37
C UNK A 25 -3.05 0.73 2.02
N UNK A 26 -4.04 1.28 1.58
CA UNK A 26 -5.34 1.22 1.90
C UNK A 26 -6.04 0.59 0.78
N UNK A 27 -6.61 -0.40 0.83
CA UNK A 27 -7.42 -0.95 -0.04
C UNK A 27 -8.59 -0.17 -0.07
N GLU A 28 -9.03 0.12 -1.15
CA GLU A 28 -10.25 0.89 -1.37
C GLU A 28 -11.19 0.12 -2.30
N LEU A 29 -12.45 0.09 -1.97
CA LEU A 29 -13.50 -0.41 -2.86
C LEU A 29 -14.38 0.77 -3.25
N LEU A 30 -14.54 0.98 -4.57
CA LEU A 30 -15.53 1.90 -5.13
C LEU A 30 -16.58 1.08 -5.85
N LEU A 31 -17.79 1.12 -5.36
CA LEU A 31 -18.93 0.41 -5.95
C LEU A 31 -20.00 1.43 -6.34
N LYS A 32 -20.30 1.51 -7.65
CA LYS A 32 -21.42 2.31 -8.15
C LYS A 32 -22.52 1.38 -8.68
N LEU A 33 -23.72 1.58 -8.17
CA LEU A 33 -24.89 0.79 -8.53
C LEU A 33 -25.89 1.64 -9.28
N ASN A 34 -26.51 1.07 -10.31
CA ASN A 34 -27.67 1.70 -10.92
C ASN A 34 -28.84 1.58 -9.94
N ASP A 35 -29.51 2.67 -9.66
CA ASP A 35 -30.60 2.72 -8.67
C ASP A 35 -31.70 3.68 -9.16
N THR A 36 -32.18 3.43 -10.37
CA THR A 36 -33.24 4.25 -10.97
C THR A 36 -34.53 4.22 -10.18
N ARG A 37 -34.74 3.19 -9.35
CA ARG A 37 -35.92 3.06 -8.49
C ARG A 37 -35.68 3.62 -7.09
N GLN A 38 -34.48 4.13 -6.83
CA GLN A 38 -34.11 4.74 -5.53
C GLN A 38 -34.31 3.77 -4.35
N LEU A 39 -33.92 2.50 -4.55
CA LEU A 39 -34.08 1.46 -3.54
C LEU A 39 -33.07 1.60 -2.38
N TRP A 40 -32.02 2.43 -2.57
CA TRP A 40 -31.00 2.63 -1.55
C TRP A 40 -31.58 3.07 -0.20
N ASP A 41 -32.67 3.86 -0.24
CA ASP A 41 -33.35 4.35 0.96
C ASP A 41 -33.96 3.19 1.77
N THR A 42 -34.52 2.22 1.07
CA THR A 42 -35.08 1.02 1.71
C THR A 42 -33.95 0.09 2.18
N TRP A 43 -32.91 -0.08 1.38
CA TRP A 43 -31.73 -0.86 1.74
C TRP A 43 -30.99 -0.22 2.93
N ASN A 44 -30.87 1.12 2.91
CA ASN A 44 -30.31 1.94 3.98
C ASN A 44 -28.89 1.52 4.39
N PRO A 45 -27.95 1.42 3.42
CA PRO A 45 -26.58 1.08 3.77
C PRO A 45 -25.94 2.20 4.60
N LYS A 46 -25.11 1.82 5.57
CA LYS A 46 -24.56 2.76 6.56
C LYS A 46 -23.05 2.68 6.65
N LYS A 47 -22.46 3.79 7.06
CA LYS A 47 -21.05 3.84 7.43
C LYS A 47 -20.76 2.79 8.52
N GLY A 48 -19.71 2.02 8.30
CA GLY A 48 -19.29 0.94 9.20
C GLY A 48 -19.83 -0.43 8.83
N ASP A 49 -20.84 -0.51 7.96
CA ASP A 49 -21.32 -1.81 7.46
C ASP A 49 -20.18 -2.53 6.72
N THR A 50 -20.21 -3.85 6.70
CA THR A 50 -19.17 -4.62 6.04
C THR A 50 -19.55 -4.95 4.60
N ILE A 51 -18.53 -4.94 3.73
CA ILE A 51 -18.69 -5.33 2.33
C ILE A 51 -17.44 -6.08 1.88
N ALA A 52 -17.61 -7.05 0.98
CA ALA A 52 -16.51 -7.76 0.35
C ALA A 52 -16.89 -8.17 -1.06
N ILE A 53 -15.89 -8.26 -1.94
CA ILE A 53 -16.05 -8.76 -3.30
C ILE A 53 -15.25 -10.05 -3.43
N GLU A 54 -15.81 -11.05 -4.11
CA GLU A 54 -15.11 -12.29 -4.44
C GLU A 54 -15.32 -12.63 -5.92
N ASP A 55 -14.22 -12.88 -6.62
CA ASP A 55 -14.26 -13.37 -8.01
C ASP A 55 -13.11 -14.35 -8.21
N GLY A 56 -13.36 -15.62 -7.91
CA GLY A 56 -12.32 -16.63 -7.90
C GLY A 56 -11.28 -16.32 -6.83
N ALA A 57 -10.01 -16.24 -7.23
CA ALA A 57 -8.91 -15.92 -6.33
C ALA A 57 -8.84 -14.43 -5.99
N ALA A 58 -9.46 -13.56 -6.79
CA ALA A 58 -9.49 -12.13 -6.50
C ALA A 58 -10.52 -11.85 -5.41
N LYS A 59 -10.04 -11.45 -4.24
CA LYS A 59 -10.90 -11.14 -3.08
C LYS A 59 -10.46 -9.81 -2.47
N THR A 60 -11.42 -9.02 -2.02
CA THR A 60 -11.09 -7.80 -1.29
C THR A 60 -10.78 -8.08 0.19
N GLY A 61 -11.24 -9.23 0.70
CA GLY A 61 -11.35 -9.42 2.13
C GLY A 61 -12.43 -8.51 2.71
N LYS A 62 -12.53 -8.49 4.03
CA LYS A 62 -13.53 -7.68 4.74
C LYS A 62 -13.16 -6.20 4.65
N MET A 63 -14.12 -5.38 4.22
CA MET A 63 -13.97 -3.94 4.11
C MET A 63 -15.14 -3.27 4.84
N PHE A 64 -14.95 -1.99 5.20
CA PHE A 64 -15.92 -1.21 5.96
C PHE A 64 -16.40 -0.02 5.13
N VAL A 65 -17.70 0.13 4.97
CA VAL A 65 -18.31 1.25 4.25
C VAL A 65 -17.93 2.55 4.95
N GLU A 66 -17.34 3.48 4.21
CA GLU A 66 -16.97 4.82 4.69
C GLU A 66 -18.00 5.86 4.29
N SER A 67 -18.52 5.74 3.09
CA SER A 67 -19.52 6.72 2.60
C SER A 67 -20.52 6.06 1.67
N VAL A 68 -21.72 6.59 1.71
CA VAL A 68 -22.81 6.25 0.80
C VAL A 68 -23.29 7.57 0.20
N VAL A 69 -23.24 7.69 -1.13
CA VAL A 69 -23.61 8.93 -1.83
C VAL A 69 -24.67 8.59 -2.87
N PRO A 70 -25.95 8.85 -2.56
CA PRO A 70 -27.01 8.69 -3.56
C PRO A 70 -27.02 9.89 -4.51
N GLU A 71 -27.22 9.58 -5.78
CA GLU A 71 -27.40 10.56 -6.86
C GLU A 71 -28.60 10.10 -7.66
N SER A 72 -29.11 10.96 -8.56
CA SER A 72 -30.25 10.57 -9.38
C SER A 72 -29.94 9.32 -10.22
N GLY A 73 -30.57 8.20 -9.90
CA GLY A 73 -30.41 6.95 -10.62
C GLY A 73 -29.18 6.13 -10.28
N ILE A 74 -28.35 6.60 -9.32
CA ILE A 74 -27.10 5.92 -8.96
C ILE A 74 -26.88 6.04 -7.45
N VAL A 75 -26.35 4.99 -6.83
CA VAL A 75 -25.78 5.09 -5.48
C VAL A 75 -24.32 4.65 -5.52
N THR A 76 -23.45 5.45 -4.89
CA THR A 76 -22.02 5.17 -4.82
C THR A 76 -21.65 4.82 -3.38
N LEU A 77 -21.03 3.64 -3.20
CA LEU A 77 -20.44 3.23 -1.93
C LEU A 77 -18.92 3.25 -2.04
N ARG A 78 -18.27 3.81 -1.01
CA ARG A 78 -16.82 3.69 -0.84
C ARG A 78 -16.57 2.91 0.44
N ALA A 79 -15.66 1.95 0.37
CA ALA A 79 -15.30 1.16 1.54
C ALA A 79 -13.78 1.01 1.60
N TYR A 80 -13.28 0.80 2.82
CA TYR A 80 -11.85 0.63 3.07
C TYR A 80 -11.63 -0.61 3.93
N SER A 81 -10.47 -1.23 3.76
CA SER A 81 -10.08 -2.39 4.58
C SER A 81 -9.81 -2.02 6.04
N MET A 82 -9.62 -0.74 6.33
CA MET A 82 -9.26 -0.24 7.66
C MET A 82 -10.49 0.02 8.52
N PRO A 83 -10.51 -0.42 9.79
CA PRO A 83 -11.57 -0.03 10.72
C PRO A 83 -11.58 1.47 10.97
N GLN A 84 -12.75 2.03 11.33
CA GLN A 84 -12.87 3.47 11.58
C GLN A 84 -11.97 3.95 12.73
N SER A 85 -11.75 3.10 13.72
CA SER A 85 -10.94 3.44 14.89
C SER A 85 -9.50 3.86 14.57
N VAL A 86 -8.99 3.53 13.38
CA VAL A 86 -7.62 3.92 12.99
C VAL A 86 -7.44 5.42 12.85
N LYS A 87 -8.54 6.18 12.75
CA LYS A 87 -8.50 7.64 12.61
C LYS A 87 -8.37 8.37 13.96
N ASP A 88 -8.57 7.66 15.07
CA ASP A 88 -8.48 8.27 16.40
C ASP A 88 -7.04 8.64 16.71
N LYS A 89 -6.84 9.90 17.12
CA LYS A 89 -5.52 10.39 17.49
C LYS A 89 -5.16 9.96 18.90
N ARG A 90 -3.89 9.66 19.11
CA ARG A 90 -3.39 9.23 20.42
C ARG A 90 -2.04 9.87 20.72
N SER A 91 -1.72 9.94 22.01
CA SER A 91 -0.39 10.27 22.48
C SER A 91 0.08 9.16 23.41
N LYS A 92 1.25 8.61 23.14
CA LYS A 92 1.84 7.56 23.96
C LYS A 92 3.36 7.54 23.76
N ALA A 93 4.09 7.22 24.82
CA ALA A 93 5.51 6.98 24.74
C ALA A 93 5.82 5.54 25.14
N TRP A 94 6.86 5.00 24.55
CA TRP A 94 7.38 3.67 24.87
C TRP A 94 8.88 3.79 25.13
N GLU A 95 9.36 3.00 26.09
CA GLU A 95 10.79 2.86 26.37
C GLU A 95 11.21 1.43 26.10
N LYS A 96 12.39 1.25 25.50
CA LYS A 96 12.98 -0.05 25.17
C LYS A 96 11.97 -0.97 24.46
N VAL A 97 11.39 -0.46 23.38
CA VAL A 97 10.32 -1.14 22.64
C VAL A 97 10.86 -1.69 21.30
N LYS A 98 10.35 -2.84 20.90
CA LYS A 98 10.67 -3.42 19.60
C LYS A 98 9.69 -2.99 18.52
N PHE A 99 10.17 -2.94 17.27
CA PHE A 99 9.34 -2.56 16.12
C PHE A 99 8.09 -3.46 16.00
N LEU A 100 8.28 -4.78 16.13
CA LEU A 100 7.13 -5.70 16.03
C LEU A 100 6.20 -5.59 17.24
N GLN A 101 6.69 -5.18 18.40
CA GLN A 101 5.84 -4.93 19.55
C GLN A 101 4.93 -3.73 19.29
N LEU A 102 5.46 -2.66 18.68
CA LEU A 102 4.62 -1.52 18.26
C LEU A 102 3.54 -1.99 17.27
N ALA A 103 3.94 -2.77 16.25
CA ALA A 103 3.01 -3.30 15.25
C ALA A 103 1.92 -4.16 15.89
N GLN A 104 2.30 -5.05 16.82
CA GLN A 104 1.36 -5.94 17.50
C GLN A 104 0.36 -5.16 18.35
N GLU A 105 0.85 -4.14 19.07
CA GLU A 105 -0.01 -3.31 19.91
C GLU A 105 -1.02 -2.54 19.05
N ILE A 106 -0.56 -1.95 17.94
CA ILE A 106 -1.43 -1.21 17.02
C ILE A 106 -2.47 -2.17 16.41
N ALA A 107 -2.01 -3.33 15.92
CA ALA A 107 -2.94 -4.32 15.35
C ALA A 107 -4.02 -4.70 16.37
N GLY A 108 -3.61 -5.02 17.60
CA GLY A 108 -4.55 -5.43 18.67
C GLY A 108 -5.57 -4.35 19.00
N ARG A 109 -5.15 -3.07 19.04
CA ARG A 109 -6.08 -1.96 19.31
C ARG A 109 -7.21 -1.87 18.29
N HIS A 110 -6.94 -2.30 17.05
CA HIS A 110 -7.93 -2.17 15.97
C HIS A 110 -8.55 -3.52 15.59
N GLY A 111 -8.35 -4.56 16.43
CA GLY A 111 -8.93 -5.87 16.18
C GLY A 111 -8.33 -6.59 14.97
N LEU A 112 -7.09 -6.27 14.63
CA LEU A 112 -6.38 -6.87 13.51
C LEU A 112 -5.37 -7.91 14.04
N THR A 113 -5.09 -8.94 13.23
CA THR A 113 -3.99 -9.85 13.52
C THR A 113 -2.75 -9.39 12.76
N LEU A 114 -1.57 -9.50 13.38
CA LEU A 114 -0.32 -9.11 12.76
C LEU A 114 0.23 -10.25 11.88
N GLN A 115 0.65 -9.90 10.68
CA GLN A 115 1.36 -10.81 9.77
C GLN A 115 2.59 -10.06 9.25
N THR A 116 3.76 -10.71 9.19
CA THR A 116 5.00 -10.02 8.82
C THR A 116 5.79 -10.78 7.76
N PHE A 117 6.54 -10.05 6.94
CA PHE A 117 7.43 -10.63 5.92
C PHE A 117 8.75 -9.87 5.93
N GLY A 118 9.85 -10.59 6.18
CA GLY A 118 11.21 -10.07 6.08
C GLY A 118 11.62 -9.03 7.11
N ILE A 119 10.78 -8.75 8.12
CA ILE A 119 11.04 -7.66 9.07
C ILE A 119 12.18 -8.02 10.03
N THR A 120 13.14 -7.12 10.14
CA THR A 120 14.14 -7.14 11.22
C THR A 120 13.55 -6.41 12.42
N ASP A 121 13.47 -7.08 13.57
CA ASP A 121 12.77 -6.56 14.75
C ASP A 121 13.70 -5.63 15.54
N GLN A 122 13.85 -4.39 15.08
CA GLN A 122 14.71 -3.37 15.70
C GLN A 122 14.21 -2.98 17.08
N THR A 123 15.14 -2.69 17.99
CA THR A 123 14.83 -2.21 19.34
C THR A 123 15.13 -0.71 19.41
N TYR A 124 14.22 0.05 19.97
CA TYR A 124 14.35 1.50 20.17
C TYR A 124 14.43 1.82 21.66
N ASP A 125 15.35 2.68 22.04
CA ASP A 125 15.38 3.17 23.43
C ASP A 125 14.14 3.96 23.78
N TYR A 126 13.63 4.76 22.83
CA TYR A 126 12.47 5.62 23.06
C TYR A 126 11.70 5.84 21.77
N VAL A 127 10.39 5.71 21.82
CA VAL A 127 9.50 6.02 20.72
C VAL A 127 8.33 6.84 21.26
N GLU A 128 7.94 7.87 20.51
CA GLU A 128 6.82 8.72 20.88
C GLU A 128 5.83 8.84 19.73
N GLN A 129 4.57 8.65 20.05
CA GLN A 129 3.44 9.01 19.20
C GLN A 129 2.80 10.26 19.84
N ASN A 130 2.74 11.36 19.11
CA ASN A 130 2.27 12.63 19.67
C ASN A 130 1.09 13.13 18.84
N ASN A 131 -0.12 12.93 19.36
CA ASN A 131 -1.39 13.40 18.78
C ASN A 131 -1.56 12.98 17.32
N LEU A 132 -1.17 11.74 17.00
CA LEU A 132 -1.28 11.17 15.67
C LEU A 132 -2.21 9.96 15.67
N PRO A 133 -2.97 9.73 14.56
CA PRO A 133 -3.62 8.44 14.37
C PRO A 133 -2.59 7.31 14.34
N ASP A 134 -2.98 6.13 14.83
CA ASP A 134 -2.06 4.99 14.94
C ASP A 134 -1.38 4.66 13.61
N PHE A 135 -2.14 4.63 12.51
CA PHE A 135 -1.55 4.24 11.23
C PHE A 135 -0.68 5.35 10.61
N ALA A 136 -0.97 6.62 10.89
CA ALA A 136 -0.08 7.70 10.47
C ALA A 136 1.26 7.63 11.22
N PHE A 137 1.20 7.40 12.52
CA PHE A 137 2.40 7.18 13.33
C PHE A 137 3.18 5.95 12.83
N PHE A 138 2.49 4.82 12.65
CA PHE A 138 3.16 3.58 12.23
C PHE A 138 3.76 3.69 10.83
N GLN A 139 3.11 4.42 9.93
CA GLN A 139 3.65 4.66 8.59
C GLN A 139 5.00 5.39 8.67
N GLN A 140 5.11 6.38 9.56
CA GLN A 140 6.39 7.06 9.77
C GLN A 140 7.47 6.08 10.22
N ARG A 141 7.13 5.20 11.19
CA ARG A 141 8.10 4.21 11.68
C ARG A 141 8.51 3.22 10.57
N CYS A 142 7.54 2.75 9.78
CA CYS A 142 7.81 1.86 8.65
C CYS A 142 8.77 2.52 7.64
N THR A 143 8.48 3.78 7.27
CA THR A 143 9.33 4.50 6.30
C THR A 143 10.77 4.60 6.78
N LEU A 144 10.97 4.90 8.07
CA LEU A 144 12.31 5.00 8.64
C LEU A 144 13.09 3.68 8.59
N GLU A 145 12.38 2.55 8.67
CA GLU A 145 13.00 1.22 8.65
C GLU A 145 13.02 0.58 7.25
N GLY A 146 12.57 1.29 6.20
CA GLY A 146 12.48 0.71 4.86
C GLY A 146 11.37 -0.32 4.72
N ALA A 147 10.41 -0.27 5.62
CA ALA A 147 9.26 -1.17 5.66
C ALA A 147 8.00 -0.48 5.15
N ALA A 148 6.98 -1.28 4.91
CA ALA A 148 5.64 -0.79 4.57
C ALA A 148 4.60 -1.71 5.21
N PHE A 149 3.34 -1.25 5.21
CA PHE A 149 2.26 -2.11 5.67
C PHE A 149 1.01 -1.91 4.83
N LEU A 150 0.12 -2.89 4.91
CA LEU A 150 -1.23 -2.78 4.38
C LEU A 150 -2.19 -3.50 5.32
N VAL A 151 -3.47 -3.17 5.21
CA VAL A 151 -4.50 -3.88 5.95
C VAL A 151 -5.33 -4.68 4.95
N TYR A 152 -5.42 -5.98 5.17
CA TYR A 152 -6.15 -6.88 4.30
C TYR A 152 -6.83 -7.96 5.12
N ASP A 153 -8.12 -8.08 4.95
CA ASP A 153 -8.95 -9.16 5.51
C ASP A 153 -8.70 -9.36 7.03
N GLY A 154 -8.77 -8.28 7.79
CA GLY A 154 -8.62 -8.33 9.24
C GLY A 154 -7.18 -8.49 9.72
N LYS A 155 -6.21 -8.31 8.84
CA LYS A 155 -4.79 -8.43 9.19
C LYS A 155 -4.07 -7.10 8.96
N LEU A 156 -3.15 -6.77 9.86
CA LEU A 156 -2.12 -5.77 9.62
C LEU A 156 -0.91 -6.53 9.06
N VAL A 157 -0.65 -6.35 7.77
CA VAL A 157 0.45 -7.03 7.07
C VAL A 157 1.61 -6.04 6.98
N VAL A 158 2.73 -6.34 7.65
CA VAL A 158 3.91 -5.47 7.70
C VAL A 158 5.07 -6.19 6.99
N TYR A 159 5.74 -5.51 6.10
CA TYR A 159 6.79 -6.16 5.31
C TYR A 159 7.97 -5.21 5.08
N ASP A 160 9.16 -5.80 5.02
CA ASP A 160 10.36 -5.12 4.55
C ASP A 160 10.28 -5.00 3.03
N GLU A 161 10.40 -3.80 2.49
CA GLU A 161 10.24 -3.58 1.05
C GLU A 161 11.35 -4.26 0.24
N ALA A 162 12.60 -4.23 0.73
CA ALA A 162 13.71 -4.87 0.01
C ALA A 162 13.54 -6.39 -0.01
N TYR A 163 13.09 -6.97 1.10
CA TYR A 163 12.77 -8.39 1.15
C TYR A 163 11.71 -8.76 0.11
N MET A 164 10.62 -7.99 0.03
CA MET A 164 9.55 -8.30 -0.94
C MET A 164 10.03 -8.12 -2.39
N GLU A 165 10.87 -7.11 -2.64
CA GLU A 165 11.44 -6.88 -3.99
C GLU A 165 12.40 -7.98 -4.42
N SER A 166 13.02 -8.68 -3.47
CA SER A 166 13.96 -9.78 -3.76
C SER A 166 13.27 -11.11 -4.00
N GLN A 167 11.94 -11.20 -3.83
CA GLN A 167 11.24 -12.46 -4.03
C GLN A 167 11.25 -12.88 -5.49
N THR A 168 11.18 -14.17 -5.73
CA THR A 168 11.11 -14.72 -7.08
C THR A 168 9.88 -14.16 -7.80
N PRO A 169 10.04 -13.64 -9.02
CA PRO A 169 8.88 -13.15 -9.77
C PRO A 169 7.80 -14.22 -9.92
N SER A 170 6.57 -13.83 -9.67
CA SER A 170 5.43 -14.77 -9.69
C SER A 170 5.00 -15.14 -11.10
N ASP A 171 5.33 -14.30 -12.09
CA ASP A 171 4.90 -14.52 -13.48
C ASP A 171 5.71 -13.61 -14.41
N THR A 172 5.56 -13.83 -15.71
CA THR A 172 6.12 -12.98 -16.77
C THR A 172 5.00 -12.29 -17.52
N ILE A 173 5.06 -10.97 -17.62
CA ILE A 173 4.08 -10.17 -18.36
C ILE A 173 4.76 -9.63 -19.61
N THR A 174 4.18 -9.94 -20.77
CA THR A 174 4.67 -9.42 -22.06
C THR A 174 4.00 -8.08 -22.36
N ILE A 175 4.84 -7.08 -22.68
CA ILE A 175 4.41 -5.75 -23.09
C ILE A 175 4.79 -5.54 -24.55
N THR A 176 3.78 -5.32 -25.38
CA THR A 176 3.95 -5.06 -26.82
C THR A 176 3.62 -3.61 -27.15
N PRO A 177 3.92 -3.12 -28.35
CA PRO A 177 3.49 -1.78 -28.74
C PRO A 177 2.00 -1.51 -28.64
N ALA A 178 1.17 -2.57 -28.66
CA ALA A 178 -0.28 -2.44 -28.52
C ALA A 178 -0.74 -2.40 -27.05
N SER A 179 0.15 -2.69 -26.10
CA SER A 179 -0.20 -2.67 -24.68
C SER A 179 -0.44 -1.24 -24.19
N ASP A 180 -1.42 -1.05 -23.31
CA ASP A 180 -1.66 0.24 -22.65
C ASP A 180 -0.67 0.38 -21.49
N PHE A 181 0.61 0.61 -21.85
CA PHE A 181 1.72 0.75 -20.92
C PHE A 181 2.25 2.19 -20.97
N GLN A 182 2.23 2.85 -19.84
CA GLN A 182 2.74 4.22 -19.67
C GLN A 182 3.81 4.19 -18.59
N TYR A 183 4.91 4.89 -18.79
CA TYR A 183 5.99 4.88 -17.83
C TYR A 183 6.68 6.23 -17.74
N ARG A 184 7.35 6.44 -16.62
CA ARG A 184 8.18 7.60 -16.34
C ARG A 184 9.48 7.09 -15.74
N ASP A 185 10.58 7.52 -16.30
CA ASP A 185 11.90 7.20 -15.79
C ASP A 185 12.62 8.51 -15.45
N GLU A 186 12.65 8.82 -14.18
CA GLU A 186 13.33 9.98 -13.63
C GLU A 186 14.52 9.55 -12.77
N GLY A 187 15.15 8.42 -13.09
CA GLY A 187 16.30 7.92 -12.35
C GLY A 187 17.43 8.96 -12.22
N ALA A 188 17.58 9.81 -13.22
CA ALA A 188 18.57 10.91 -13.15
C ALA A 188 18.25 11.93 -12.05
N ASN A 189 17.02 11.97 -11.59
CA ASN A 189 16.61 12.87 -10.49
C ASN A 189 16.67 12.21 -9.12
N ALA A 190 17.02 10.92 -9.06
CA ALA A 190 17.12 10.21 -7.79
C ALA A 190 18.25 10.79 -6.92
N TYR A 191 18.09 10.68 -5.63
CA TYR A 191 19.11 11.12 -4.68
C TYR A 191 20.22 10.08 -4.59
N GLY A 192 21.48 10.55 -4.62
CA GLY A 192 22.65 9.68 -4.44
C GLY A 192 22.96 9.40 -2.97
N SER A 193 22.48 10.23 -2.06
CA SER A 193 22.69 10.01 -0.64
C SER A 193 21.62 10.73 0.19
N ALA A 194 21.58 10.40 1.48
CA ALA A 194 20.73 11.10 2.45
C ALA A 194 21.53 11.53 3.67
N GLU A 195 21.16 12.68 4.21
CA GLU A 195 21.58 13.17 5.53
C GLU A 195 20.33 13.46 6.34
N VAL A 196 20.22 12.82 7.49
CA VAL A 196 19.05 12.93 8.35
C VAL A 196 19.48 13.39 9.72
N VAL A 197 18.93 14.51 10.19
CA VAL A 197 19.41 15.20 11.39
C VAL A 197 18.30 15.22 12.44
N ASN A 198 18.66 14.92 13.68
CA ASN A 198 17.87 15.24 14.87
C ASN A 198 18.81 15.47 16.06
N GLY A 199 18.69 16.64 16.67
CA GLY A 199 19.51 17.01 17.82
C GLY A 199 20.99 16.99 17.47
N GLY A 200 21.76 16.16 18.15
CA GLY A 200 23.20 16.08 17.94
C GLY A 200 23.65 14.95 17.01
N LEU A 201 22.72 14.22 16.41
CA LEU A 201 23.05 13.09 15.53
C LEU A 201 22.73 13.42 14.08
N THR A 202 23.61 12.98 13.20
CA THR A 202 23.38 13.02 11.74
C THR A 202 23.55 11.60 11.19
N GLY A 203 22.46 11.03 10.71
CA GLY A 203 22.51 9.75 10.03
C GLY A 203 22.81 9.96 8.54
N THR A 204 23.60 9.07 7.95
CA THR A 204 23.95 9.15 6.53
C THR A 204 23.80 7.80 5.86
N PHE A 205 23.47 7.85 4.56
CA PHE A 205 23.45 6.66 3.72
C PHE A 205 23.68 7.07 2.27
N SER A 206 24.49 6.28 1.54
CA SER A 206 24.76 6.52 0.12
C SER A 206 24.09 5.42 -0.73
N ALA A 207 23.34 5.85 -1.73
CA ALA A 207 22.70 4.91 -2.65
C ALA A 207 23.76 4.14 -3.46
N PRO A 208 23.56 2.84 -3.72
CA PRO A 208 24.54 2.08 -4.50
C PRO A 208 24.79 2.64 -5.89
N ALA A 209 23.79 3.24 -6.52
CA ALA A 209 23.94 3.85 -7.84
C ALA A 209 24.75 5.17 -7.82
N GLY A 210 24.97 5.74 -6.61
CA GLY A 210 25.67 7.00 -6.48
C GLY A 210 24.84 8.19 -6.92
N GLY A 211 25.52 9.31 -7.15
CA GLY A 211 24.90 10.56 -7.59
C GLY A 211 25.23 11.70 -6.64
N ASP A 212 25.16 12.92 -7.16
CA ASP A 212 25.56 14.11 -6.41
C ASP A 212 24.44 14.74 -5.59
N LYS A 213 23.19 14.35 -5.84
CA LYS A 213 22.03 14.93 -5.19
C LYS A 213 21.84 14.34 -3.80
N VAL A 214 21.81 15.19 -2.79
CA VAL A 214 21.70 14.78 -1.39
C VAL A 214 20.29 15.08 -0.87
N LEU A 215 19.67 14.10 -0.23
CA LEU A 215 18.40 14.27 0.49
C LEU A 215 18.69 14.75 1.91
N HIS A 216 18.45 16.03 2.18
CA HIS A 216 18.63 16.58 3.53
C HIS A 216 17.28 16.57 4.25
N LYS A 217 17.22 15.97 5.44
CA LYS A 217 15.99 15.91 6.25
C LYS A 217 16.30 16.22 7.71
N VAL A 218 15.54 17.13 8.28
CA VAL A 218 15.47 17.28 9.74
C VAL A 218 14.18 16.57 10.19
N ILE A 219 14.30 15.59 11.06
CA ILE A 219 13.14 14.82 11.50
C ILE A 219 12.83 15.08 12.97
N PRO A 220 11.56 15.19 13.36
CA PRO A 220 11.17 15.39 14.76
C PRO A 220 11.08 14.06 15.52
N ILE A 221 11.99 13.14 15.24
CA ILE A 221 12.00 11.79 15.80
C ILE A 221 13.38 11.56 16.41
N ARG A 222 13.42 11.29 17.72
CA ARG A 222 14.65 11.04 18.43
C ARG A 222 15.40 9.84 17.84
N MET A 223 16.68 9.99 17.67
CA MET A 223 17.61 8.92 17.29
C MET A 223 18.52 8.65 18.50
N SER A 224 18.66 7.38 18.85
CA SER A 224 19.37 7.00 20.08
C SER A 224 20.88 6.87 19.87
N ASP A 225 21.27 6.44 18.66
CA ASP A 225 22.69 6.23 18.33
C ASP A 225 22.91 6.39 16.83
N GLN A 226 24.18 6.30 16.44
CA GLN A 226 24.58 6.46 15.02
C GLN A 226 24.00 5.38 14.11
N SER A 227 23.92 4.15 14.60
CA SER A 227 23.39 3.04 13.81
C SER A 227 21.91 3.25 13.46
N GLU A 228 21.12 3.73 14.45
CA GLU A 228 19.71 4.08 14.22
C GLU A 228 19.59 5.25 13.26
N ALA A 229 20.45 6.26 13.40
CA ALA A 229 20.42 7.43 12.53
C ALA A 229 20.72 7.04 11.06
N ASP A 230 21.72 6.20 10.86
CA ASP A 230 22.09 5.75 9.50
C ASP A 230 20.99 4.86 8.89
N ARG A 231 20.35 4.02 9.72
CA ARG A 231 19.22 3.20 9.28
C ARG A 231 18.06 4.09 8.81
N PHE A 232 17.76 5.16 9.56
CA PHE A 232 16.71 6.11 9.19
C PHE A 232 17.06 6.86 7.90
N ALA A 233 18.32 7.22 7.71
CA ALA A 233 18.78 7.85 6.46
C ALA A 233 18.56 6.90 5.28
N ARG A 234 18.89 5.61 5.46
CA ARG A 234 18.66 4.57 4.45
C ARG A 234 17.18 4.45 4.09
N GLY A 235 16.31 4.34 5.10
CA GLY A 235 14.87 4.20 4.87
C GLY A 235 14.26 5.39 4.15
N LEU A 236 14.66 6.60 4.55
CA LEU A 236 14.16 7.83 3.92
C LEU A 236 14.68 8.00 2.49
N LEU A 237 15.95 7.62 2.24
CA LEU A 237 16.49 7.65 0.88
C LEU A 237 15.76 6.66 -0.02
N ARG A 238 15.52 5.44 0.49
CA ARG A 238 14.74 4.44 -0.23
C ARG A 238 13.35 4.97 -0.58
N ASP A 239 12.66 5.57 0.40
CA ASP A 239 11.31 6.10 0.19
C ASP A 239 11.29 7.21 -0.87
N ALA A 240 12.30 8.09 -0.86
CA ALA A 240 12.41 9.16 -1.84
C ALA A 240 12.68 8.63 -3.26
N ASN A 241 13.49 7.57 -3.38
CA ASN A 241 13.94 7.08 -4.69
C ASN A 241 13.00 6.06 -5.32
N LYS A 242 12.11 5.42 -4.55
CA LYS A 242 11.25 4.35 -5.10
C LYS A 242 10.25 4.83 -6.15
N ALA A 243 10.01 6.13 -6.24
CA ALA A 243 9.11 6.71 -7.25
C ALA A 243 9.83 7.24 -8.50
N ALA A 244 11.15 7.06 -8.58
CA ALA A 244 11.93 7.61 -9.69
C ALA A 244 11.66 6.90 -11.02
N THR A 245 11.41 5.59 -10.97
CA THR A 245 11.11 4.81 -12.19
C THR A 245 9.81 4.03 -11.95
N VAL A 246 8.72 4.53 -12.53
CA VAL A 246 7.37 4.00 -12.32
C VAL A 246 6.65 3.82 -13.66
N GLY A 247 5.74 2.84 -13.68
CA GLY A 247 4.91 2.59 -14.86
C GLY A 247 3.52 2.14 -14.49
N THR A 248 2.61 2.23 -15.43
CA THR A 248 1.26 1.66 -15.28
C THR A 248 0.92 0.84 -16.52
N LEU A 249 0.26 -0.28 -16.30
CA LEU A 249 -0.14 -1.19 -17.36
C LEU A 249 -1.60 -1.62 -17.15
N TRP A 250 -2.46 -1.36 -18.13
CA TRP A 250 -3.78 -1.97 -18.17
C TRP A 250 -3.66 -3.33 -18.86
N THR A 251 -4.21 -4.36 -18.25
CA THR A 251 -4.22 -5.72 -18.81
C THR A 251 -5.55 -5.98 -19.53
N GLY A 252 -5.53 -6.92 -20.45
CA GLY A 252 -6.73 -7.32 -21.19
C GLY A 252 -7.66 -8.25 -20.40
N SER A 253 -7.26 -8.67 -19.21
CA SER A 253 -8.06 -9.58 -18.37
C SER A 253 -7.83 -9.25 -16.89
N LEU A 254 -8.74 -9.74 -16.05
CA LEU A 254 -8.64 -9.57 -14.61
C LEU A 254 -7.56 -10.51 -14.05
N LEU A 255 -6.54 -9.94 -13.44
CA LEU A 255 -5.40 -10.70 -12.88
C LEU A 255 -5.73 -11.16 -11.46
N ARG A 256 -6.50 -12.24 -11.35
CA ARG A 256 -7.07 -12.71 -10.09
C ARG A 256 -6.03 -13.20 -9.07
N ASN A 257 -4.86 -13.61 -9.56
CA ASN A 257 -3.80 -14.18 -8.70
C ASN A 257 -2.71 -13.17 -8.35
N TYR A 258 -2.89 -11.89 -8.69
CA TYR A 258 -1.87 -10.85 -8.46
C TYR A 258 -2.27 -9.96 -7.28
N ALA A 259 -1.28 -9.51 -6.54
CA ALA A 259 -1.49 -8.62 -5.40
C ALA A 259 -0.42 -7.53 -5.37
N ALA A 260 -0.72 -6.42 -4.73
CA ALA A 260 0.29 -5.42 -4.40
C ALA A 260 1.33 -6.06 -3.46
N GLY A 261 2.60 -5.70 -3.65
CA GLY A 261 3.70 -6.29 -2.90
C GLY A 261 4.35 -7.48 -3.61
N SER A 262 3.88 -7.85 -4.82
CA SER A 262 4.45 -8.95 -5.61
C SER A 262 5.48 -8.44 -6.62
N VAL A 263 6.37 -9.33 -7.05
CA VAL A 263 7.32 -9.07 -8.14
C VAL A 263 6.87 -9.86 -9.37
N VAL A 264 6.98 -9.24 -10.53
CA VAL A 264 6.76 -9.90 -11.83
C VAL A 264 7.96 -9.63 -12.72
N THR A 265 8.16 -10.46 -13.74
CA THR A 265 9.13 -10.18 -14.79
C THR A 265 8.39 -9.49 -15.95
N LEU A 266 8.95 -8.40 -16.47
CA LEU A 266 8.44 -7.78 -17.69
C LEU A 266 9.31 -8.21 -18.86
N ALA A 267 8.69 -8.60 -19.95
CA ALA A 267 9.34 -8.88 -21.23
C ALA A 267 8.76 -7.88 -22.22
N THR A 268 9.56 -6.89 -22.65
CA THR A 268 9.03 -5.78 -23.43
C THR A 268 9.52 -5.78 -24.86
N GLU A 269 8.62 -5.48 -25.79
CA GLU A 269 8.97 -5.20 -27.18
C GLU A 269 9.09 -3.67 -27.32
N GLY A 270 10.30 -3.21 -27.52
CA GLY A 270 10.55 -1.79 -27.80
C GLY A 270 10.91 -0.90 -26.61
N VAL A 271 10.72 -1.36 -25.37
CA VAL A 271 11.07 -0.57 -24.16
C VAL A 271 11.99 -1.40 -23.27
N LYS A 272 13.17 -1.72 -23.83
CA LYS A 272 14.10 -2.66 -23.17
C LYS A 272 14.58 -2.21 -21.79
N SER A 273 14.54 -0.93 -21.49
CA SER A 273 14.87 -0.42 -20.15
C SER A 273 13.92 -0.97 -19.07
N TRP A 274 12.75 -1.48 -19.46
CA TRP A 274 11.78 -2.07 -18.54
C TRP A 274 11.84 -3.60 -18.48
N ASP A 275 12.69 -4.27 -19.28
CA ASP A 275 12.86 -5.72 -19.17
C ASP A 275 13.38 -6.09 -17.77
N GLY A 276 12.90 -7.23 -17.26
CA GLY A 276 13.31 -7.78 -15.98
C GLY A 276 12.33 -7.52 -14.86
N ALA A 277 12.80 -7.57 -13.63
CA ALA A 277 11.94 -7.51 -12.44
C ALA A 277 11.24 -6.16 -12.30
N ALA A 278 9.95 -6.23 -11.97
CA ALA A 278 9.15 -5.04 -11.63
C ALA A 278 8.32 -5.37 -10.39
N PHE A 279 8.25 -4.43 -9.47
CA PHE A 279 7.49 -4.55 -8.23
C PHE A 279 6.12 -3.93 -8.44
N ILE A 280 5.07 -4.65 -8.07
CA ILE A 280 3.69 -4.16 -8.15
C ILE A 280 3.42 -3.38 -6.86
N SER A 281 3.48 -2.05 -6.95
CA SER A 281 3.24 -1.18 -5.79
C SER A 281 1.74 -1.01 -5.50
N ARG A 282 0.89 -1.18 -6.52
CA ARG A 282 -0.56 -1.09 -6.40
C ARG A 282 -1.19 -1.88 -7.54
N ILE A 283 -2.35 -2.46 -7.30
CA ILE A 283 -3.15 -3.07 -8.37
C ILE A 283 -4.59 -2.59 -8.22
N ARG A 284 -5.22 -2.25 -9.36
CA ARG A 284 -6.65 -1.95 -9.43
C ARG A 284 -7.34 -3.04 -10.22
N HIS A 285 -8.29 -3.71 -9.62
CA HIS A 285 -9.19 -4.63 -10.33
C HIS A 285 -10.47 -3.88 -10.71
N ASP A 286 -10.82 -3.96 -12.00
CA ASP A 286 -12.09 -3.44 -12.55
C ASP A 286 -12.96 -4.66 -12.83
N TYR A 287 -13.85 -4.98 -11.91
CA TYR A 287 -14.67 -6.19 -12.00
C TYR A 287 -15.74 -6.09 -13.09
N VAL A 288 -16.15 -4.87 -13.46
CA VAL A 288 -17.15 -4.69 -14.53
C VAL A 288 -16.52 -4.89 -15.91
N LYS A 289 -15.34 -4.31 -16.14
CA LYS A 289 -14.62 -4.47 -17.41
C LYS A 289 -13.70 -5.69 -17.43
N THR A 290 -13.66 -6.45 -16.34
CA THR A 290 -12.87 -7.67 -16.16
C THR A 290 -11.41 -7.50 -16.56
N ARG A 291 -10.77 -6.42 -16.05
CA ARG A 291 -9.36 -6.12 -16.35
C ARG A 291 -8.68 -5.54 -15.09
N SER A 292 -7.34 -5.53 -15.12
CA SER A 292 -6.57 -4.99 -14.01
C SER A 292 -5.66 -3.87 -14.49
N LYS A 293 -5.37 -2.91 -13.60
CA LYS A 293 -4.31 -1.91 -13.82
C LYS A 293 -3.22 -2.18 -12.80
N LEU A 294 -2.03 -2.43 -13.29
CA LEU A 294 -0.84 -2.59 -12.47
C LEU A 294 -0.13 -1.24 -12.36
N TYR A 295 0.30 -0.90 -11.15
CA TYR A 295 1.19 0.24 -10.88
C TYR A 295 2.52 -0.38 -10.51
N LEU A 296 3.51 -0.13 -11.36
CA LEU A 296 4.78 -0.82 -11.33
C LEU A 296 5.90 0.15 -10.97
N ARG A 297 6.94 -0.36 -10.31
CA ARG A 297 8.19 0.37 -10.14
C ARG A 297 9.35 -0.60 -10.25
N ARG A 298 10.53 -0.06 -10.49
CA ARG A 298 11.73 -0.90 -10.47
C ARG A 298 12.08 -1.23 -9.02
N PRO A 299 12.51 -2.47 -8.73
CA PRO A 299 13.07 -2.77 -7.43
C PRO A 299 14.31 -1.92 -7.17
N LEU A 300 14.53 -1.56 -5.90
CA LEU A 300 15.70 -0.78 -5.49
C LEU A 300 16.74 -1.73 -4.89
N GLU A 301 17.86 -1.89 -5.56
CA GLU A 301 18.93 -2.79 -5.11
C GLU A 301 19.87 -2.09 -4.15
N GLY A 302 20.23 -2.77 -3.04
CA GLY A 302 21.25 -2.32 -2.12
C GLY A 302 20.82 -1.26 -1.10
N TYR A 303 19.53 -0.98 -0.98
CA TYR A 303 19.01 -0.04 0.04
C TYR A 303 18.68 -0.76 1.33
#